data_f74dc93df1962c7bf7d7eb745560d6e4
#
_entry.id   f74dc93df1962c7bf7d7eb745560d6e4
#
_cell.length_a   1.000
_cell.length_b   1.000
_cell.length_c   1.000
_cell.angle_alpha   90.00
_cell.angle_beta   90.00
_cell.angle_gamma   90.00
#
_symmetry.space_group_name_H-M   'P 1'
#
loop_
_entity.id
_entity.type
_entity.pdbx_description
1 polymer ?
#
loop_
_entity_poly.entity_id
_entity_poly.type
_entity_poly.pdbx_seq_one_letter_code
_entity_poly.pdbx_strand_id
1 'polypeptide(L)'
;LRRIPGLDSVVRFDGEVTLVKMLQCFGTDTDWHSIPGIAFRDAQGQVQATPLHEPVANLDMLACPDRASINYEGHPMPTASILGSRGCPWDCSFCSIRPFYEAQGGQLRRLRSPRAVVDEMIDLHRNRGVPIFLFQDDDFLAGGQMARNWAGQISGMIAEAGLAGEMAFKISCRSDEIREDIVEQMMAGGLTHVYMGVESGDEEGLLNMSKRLKPEAHLNAGRILKKLGLSFDFGFMLLDPYSTFDSIRSNIAFLDAFIGDGWSVAPFCRMLPYAGTPIKEKLQAEGRLLGTPFEPDYLFLDPKLDHFYAWMIRTFHERNFTNQGLCHILRGLLFEAHLRLPKRNAVTPSQRAHIHYLTAVCNRIACYTLRAAVDHIEATPMSELERNSDYLDGLTAHEKQQEARLVGEVFQYYESVHKDRSPIPGPVGGFEKSWTFNEGDREAAGIGAA
;
A
#
# COMPACT_ATOMS: atom_id res chain seq x y z
N LEU A 1 14.23 -21.01 -7.53
CA LEU A 1 15.25 -21.74 -8.27
C LEU A 1 14.66 -22.78 -9.22
N ARG A 2 13.84 -23.73 -8.77
CA ARG A 2 13.30 -24.82 -9.66
C ARG A 2 12.60 -24.29 -10.90
N ARG A 3 11.96 -23.11 -10.84
CA ARG A 3 11.18 -22.52 -11.93
C ARG A 3 11.89 -21.39 -12.69
N ILE A 4 13.06 -20.95 -12.22
CA ILE A 4 13.84 -19.88 -12.85
C ILE A 4 15.23 -20.43 -13.14
N PRO A 5 15.45 -21.00 -14.34
CA PRO A 5 16.73 -21.67 -14.67
C PRO A 5 17.95 -20.74 -14.65
N GLY A 6 17.77 -19.44 -14.88
CA GLY A 6 18.85 -18.44 -14.91
C GLY A 6 19.32 -17.97 -13.53
N LEU A 7 18.75 -18.50 -12.42
CA LEU A 7 19.22 -18.20 -11.07
C LEU A 7 20.11 -19.34 -10.55
N ASP A 8 21.32 -19.02 -10.13
CA ASP A 8 22.27 -19.97 -9.51
C ASP A 8 21.97 -20.16 -8.03
N SER A 9 21.62 -19.07 -7.32
CA SER A 9 21.35 -19.08 -5.90
C SER A 9 20.33 -18.04 -5.48
N VAL A 10 19.81 -18.19 -4.26
CA VAL A 10 18.88 -17.25 -3.59
C VAL A 10 19.30 -17.12 -2.15
N VAL A 11 19.50 -15.90 -1.69
CA VAL A 11 19.61 -15.58 -0.27
C VAL A 11 18.20 -15.58 0.32
N ARG A 12 18.01 -16.29 1.43
CA ARG A 12 16.72 -16.54 2.05
C ARG A 12 16.50 -15.62 3.25
N PHE A 13 15.31 -15.01 3.35
CA PHE A 13 14.90 -14.12 4.44
C PHE A 13 15.77 -12.85 4.57
N ASP A 14 16.15 -12.44 5.80
CA ASP A 14 17.06 -11.31 6.03
C ASP A 14 18.44 -11.64 5.48
N GLY A 15 18.85 -10.95 4.43
CA GLY A 15 19.97 -11.35 3.60
C GLY A 15 21.30 -10.67 3.91
N GLU A 16 21.34 -9.64 4.72
CA GLU A 16 22.52 -8.78 4.87
C GLU A 16 23.76 -9.56 5.31
N VAL A 17 23.63 -10.38 6.36
CA VAL A 17 24.76 -11.18 6.87
C VAL A 17 25.16 -12.28 5.89
N THR A 18 24.19 -12.97 5.30
CA THR A 18 24.42 -14.03 4.33
C THR A 18 25.09 -13.51 3.07
N LEU A 19 24.59 -12.41 2.50
CA LEU A 19 25.16 -11.81 1.29
C LEU A 19 26.61 -11.35 1.50
N VAL A 20 26.91 -10.70 2.63
CA VAL A 20 28.28 -10.29 2.95
C VAL A 20 29.22 -11.52 3.04
N LYS A 21 28.79 -12.59 3.70
CA LYS A 21 29.59 -13.84 3.76
C LYS A 21 29.79 -14.44 2.38
N MET A 22 28.77 -14.47 1.52
CA MET A 22 28.91 -14.93 0.14
C MET A 22 29.92 -14.11 -0.64
N LEU A 23 29.84 -12.79 -0.58
CA LEU A 23 30.78 -11.88 -1.27
C LEU A 23 32.21 -12.06 -0.80
N GLN A 24 32.45 -12.36 0.48
CA GLN A 24 33.76 -12.65 1.02
C GLN A 24 34.37 -13.97 0.50
N CYS A 25 33.55 -14.89 0.02
CA CYS A 25 34.02 -16.13 -0.59
C CYS A 25 34.41 -15.98 -2.06
N PHE A 26 33.89 -14.97 -2.77
CA PHE A 26 34.23 -14.75 -4.17
C PHE A 26 35.71 -14.38 -4.35
N GLY A 27 36.39 -15.09 -5.25
CA GLY A 27 37.83 -14.91 -5.49
C GLY A 27 38.73 -15.58 -4.46
N THR A 28 38.19 -16.44 -3.58
CA THR A 28 38.91 -17.26 -2.65
C THR A 28 38.59 -18.74 -2.87
N ASP A 29 39.36 -19.65 -2.24
CA ASP A 29 39.06 -21.11 -2.26
C ASP A 29 37.98 -21.53 -1.25
N THR A 30 37.29 -20.58 -0.64
CA THR A 30 36.26 -20.83 0.37
C THR A 30 34.97 -21.29 -0.30
N ASP A 31 34.43 -22.41 0.10
CA ASP A 31 33.16 -22.95 -0.40
C ASP A 31 31.97 -22.14 0.17
N TRP A 32 31.31 -21.36 -0.66
CA TRP A 32 30.16 -20.55 -0.30
C TRP A 32 28.88 -21.41 -0.11
N HIS A 33 28.85 -22.66 -0.60
CA HIS A 33 27.68 -23.52 -0.48
C HIS A 33 27.40 -23.99 0.97
N SER A 34 28.33 -23.78 1.89
CA SER A 34 28.15 -24.05 3.32
C SER A 34 27.57 -22.88 4.11
N ILE A 35 27.44 -21.68 3.51
CA ILE A 35 26.94 -20.47 4.19
C ILE A 35 25.48 -20.66 4.58
N PRO A 36 25.09 -20.42 5.86
CA PRO A 36 23.68 -20.46 6.27
C PRO A 36 22.83 -19.42 5.57
N GLY A 37 21.58 -19.80 5.26
CA GLY A 37 20.59 -18.89 4.71
C GLY A 37 20.56 -18.80 3.18
N ILE A 38 21.16 -19.74 2.46
CA ILE A 38 21.09 -19.79 1.00
C ILE A 38 20.32 -21.01 0.50
N ALA A 39 19.79 -20.88 -0.71
CA ALA A 39 19.42 -22.01 -1.55
C ALA A 39 20.18 -21.89 -2.87
N PHE A 40 20.69 -22.99 -3.40
CA PHE A 40 21.52 -23.01 -4.58
C PHE A 40 21.26 -24.26 -5.43
N ARG A 41 21.80 -24.28 -6.63
CA ARG A 41 21.73 -25.42 -7.54
C ARG A 41 23.05 -26.15 -7.50
N ASP A 42 23.03 -27.43 -7.14
CA ASP A 42 24.25 -28.25 -7.13
C ASP A 42 24.71 -28.67 -8.54
N ALA A 43 25.85 -29.33 -8.63
CA ALA A 43 26.41 -29.78 -9.91
C ALA A 43 25.52 -30.76 -10.69
N GLN A 44 24.55 -31.38 -10.04
CA GLN A 44 23.55 -32.28 -10.64
C GLN A 44 22.26 -31.53 -11.01
N GLY A 45 22.22 -30.18 -10.84
CA GLY A 45 21.06 -29.34 -11.10
C GLY A 45 19.97 -29.45 -10.04
N GLN A 46 20.20 -30.12 -8.91
CA GLN A 46 19.24 -30.22 -7.82
C GLN A 46 19.29 -28.99 -6.92
N VAL A 47 18.13 -28.57 -6.42
CA VAL A 47 18.05 -27.42 -5.50
C VAL A 47 18.34 -27.91 -4.08
N GLN A 48 19.42 -27.41 -3.52
CA GLN A 48 19.85 -27.60 -2.13
C GLN A 48 19.52 -26.31 -1.33
N ALA A 49 19.35 -26.47 -0.01
CA ALA A 49 19.16 -25.33 0.90
C ALA A 49 19.95 -25.56 2.18
N THR A 50 20.71 -24.58 2.59
CA THR A 50 21.45 -24.62 3.87
C THR A 50 20.51 -24.30 5.05
N PRO A 51 20.89 -24.64 6.28
CA PRO A 51 20.19 -24.18 7.47
C PRO A 51 20.05 -22.65 7.48
N LEU A 52 19.02 -22.13 8.14
CA LEU A 52 18.88 -20.68 8.31
C LEU A 52 19.81 -20.16 9.40
N HIS A 53 20.23 -18.92 9.30
CA HIS A 53 20.84 -18.22 10.44
C HIS A 53 19.74 -17.46 11.21
N GLU A 54 19.98 -17.19 12.48
CA GLU A 54 19.11 -16.32 13.25
C GLU A 54 19.14 -14.88 12.68
N PRO A 55 17.98 -14.20 12.63
CA PRO A 55 17.95 -12.81 12.20
C PRO A 55 18.72 -11.90 13.16
N VAL A 56 19.29 -10.82 12.63
CA VAL A 56 19.99 -9.81 13.46
C VAL A 56 18.98 -9.19 14.43
N ALA A 57 19.14 -9.45 15.72
CA ALA A 57 18.20 -9.00 16.76
C ALA A 57 18.25 -7.48 16.96
N ASN A 58 19.44 -6.90 16.97
CA ASN A 58 19.65 -5.44 17.08
C ASN A 58 19.84 -4.84 15.68
N LEU A 59 18.82 -4.20 15.13
CA LEU A 59 18.85 -3.61 13.78
C LEU A 59 19.83 -2.43 13.65
N ASP A 60 20.24 -1.80 14.75
CA ASP A 60 21.25 -0.72 14.73
C ASP A 60 22.66 -1.23 14.39
N MET A 61 22.88 -2.56 14.44
CA MET A 61 24.13 -3.18 13.99
C MET A 61 24.25 -3.27 12.47
N LEU A 62 23.15 -3.09 11.75
CA LEU A 62 23.15 -3.06 10.29
C LEU A 62 23.58 -1.68 9.80
N ALA A 63 24.40 -1.67 8.76
CA ALA A 63 24.77 -0.42 8.10
C ALA A 63 23.55 0.27 7.50
N CYS A 64 23.50 1.60 7.56
CA CYS A 64 22.51 2.36 6.81
C CYS A 64 22.65 2.09 5.31
N PRO A 65 21.54 2.03 4.56
CA PRO A 65 21.59 1.83 3.12
C PRO A 65 22.42 2.93 2.43
N ASP A 66 23.35 2.53 1.57
CA ASP A 66 24.05 3.50 0.71
C ASP A 66 23.09 4.03 -0.35
N ARG A 67 22.94 5.35 -0.36
CA ARG A 67 22.10 6.08 -1.32
C ARG A 67 22.93 6.98 -2.25
N ALA A 68 24.23 6.72 -2.37
CA ALA A 68 25.12 7.53 -3.21
C ALA A 68 24.69 7.53 -4.70
N SER A 69 24.11 6.43 -5.17
CA SER A 69 23.59 6.30 -6.53
C SER A 69 22.25 7.00 -6.77
N ILE A 70 21.57 7.45 -5.72
CA ILE A 70 20.28 8.13 -5.85
C ILE A 70 20.53 9.62 -6.02
N ASN A 71 20.17 10.15 -7.20
CA ASN A 71 20.24 11.58 -7.44
C ASN A 71 18.94 12.26 -7.00
N TYR A 72 19.04 13.12 -6.00
CA TYR A 72 17.92 13.95 -5.51
C TYR A 72 17.95 15.38 -6.08
N GLU A 73 19.02 15.76 -6.79
CA GLU A 73 19.17 17.09 -7.37
C GLU A 73 18.14 17.34 -8.48
N GLY A 74 17.54 18.51 -8.47
CA GLY A 74 16.53 18.89 -9.46
C GLY A 74 15.17 18.22 -9.26
N HIS A 75 15.02 17.31 -8.28
CA HIS A 75 13.72 16.77 -7.94
C HIS A 75 12.94 17.80 -7.12
N PRO A 76 11.71 18.16 -7.52
CA PRO A 76 10.93 19.20 -6.85
C PRO A 76 10.60 18.85 -5.38
N MET A 77 10.45 17.57 -5.07
CA MET A 77 10.16 17.07 -3.74
C MET A 77 10.88 15.73 -3.50
N PRO A 78 12.18 15.75 -3.15
CA PRO A 78 12.92 14.52 -2.87
C PRO A 78 12.27 13.72 -1.74
N THR A 79 12.18 12.41 -1.93
CA THR A 79 11.53 11.50 -0.99
C THR A 79 12.44 10.31 -0.73
N ALA A 80 12.63 9.90 0.52
CA ALA A 80 13.39 8.72 0.88
C ALA A 80 12.56 7.69 1.63
N SER A 81 12.72 6.43 1.27
CA SER A 81 12.24 5.30 2.07
C SER A 81 13.16 5.07 3.25
N ILE A 82 12.58 4.78 4.42
CA ILE A 82 13.29 4.49 5.67
C ILE A 82 12.62 3.31 6.39
N LEU A 83 13.38 2.55 7.15
CA LEU A 83 12.87 1.49 8.02
C LEU A 83 13.17 1.85 9.48
N GLY A 84 12.15 1.89 10.30
CA GLY A 84 12.26 2.00 11.75
C GLY A 84 12.16 0.64 12.43
N SER A 85 11.45 -0.31 11.82
CA SER A 85 11.25 -1.67 12.34
C SER A 85 11.17 -2.69 11.22
N ARG A 86 11.31 -3.97 11.58
CA ARG A 86 11.02 -5.13 10.73
C ARG A 86 10.11 -6.10 11.46
N GLY A 87 9.16 -6.68 10.72
CA GLY A 87 8.25 -7.68 11.20
C GLY A 87 6.99 -7.13 11.84
N CYS A 88 5.98 -7.98 11.91
CA CYS A 88 4.66 -7.70 12.44
C CYS A 88 4.19 -8.85 13.32
N PRO A 89 3.68 -8.61 14.55
CA PRO A 89 3.24 -9.68 15.45
C PRO A 89 1.84 -10.21 15.10
N TRP A 90 1.11 -9.53 14.23
CA TRP A 90 -0.26 -9.90 13.86
C TRP A 90 -0.29 -11.12 12.93
N ASP A 91 -1.33 -11.93 13.04
CA ASP A 91 -1.49 -13.20 12.34
C ASP A 91 -2.58 -13.17 11.24
N CYS A 92 -2.68 -12.06 10.54
CA CYS A 92 -3.65 -11.93 9.44
C CYS A 92 -3.48 -13.07 8.42
N SER A 93 -4.58 -13.77 8.09
CA SER A 93 -4.56 -15.02 7.31
C SER A 93 -4.03 -14.88 5.88
N PHE A 94 -4.09 -13.66 5.32
CA PHE A 94 -3.66 -13.34 3.96
C PHE A 94 -2.22 -12.79 3.88
N CYS A 95 -1.63 -12.41 5.03
CA CYS A 95 -0.36 -11.69 5.07
C CYS A 95 0.83 -12.64 5.19
N SER A 96 1.83 -12.45 4.34
CA SER A 96 3.06 -13.25 4.34
C SER A 96 4.14 -12.78 5.33
N ILE A 97 3.96 -11.62 5.97
CA ILE A 97 4.97 -11.01 6.85
C ILE A 97 5.27 -11.91 8.06
N ARG A 98 4.22 -12.28 8.82
CA ARG A 98 4.41 -13.13 9.98
C ARG A 98 4.99 -14.51 9.63
N PRO A 99 4.45 -15.27 8.67
CA PRO A 99 5.06 -16.53 8.24
C PRO A 99 6.52 -16.39 7.78
N PHE A 100 6.87 -15.28 7.15
CA PHE A 100 8.25 -15.01 6.73
C PHE A 100 9.19 -14.94 7.94
N TYR A 101 8.86 -14.14 8.95
CA TYR A 101 9.73 -14.00 10.13
C TYR A 101 9.68 -15.20 11.06
N GLU A 102 8.54 -15.90 11.19
CA GLU A 102 8.45 -17.16 11.93
C GLU A 102 9.33 -18.25 11.32
N ALA A 103 9.37 -18.35 10.00
CA ALA A 103 10.19 -19.35 9.31
C ALA A 103 11.70 -19.12 9.50
N GLN A 104 12.14 -17.89 9.68
CA GLN A 104 13.55 -17.58 9.99
C GLN A 104 13.86 -17.79 11.48
N GLY A 105 12.86 -17.67 12.36
CA GLY A 105 13.02 -17.71 13.82
C GLY A 105 13.37 -16.35 14.43
N GLY A 106 13.53 -16.31 15.73
CA GLY A 106 13.82 -15.08 16.48
C GLY A 106 12.59 -14.25 16.81
N GLN A 107 12.79 -12.95 17.04
CA GLN A 107 11.71 -12.03 17.39
C GLN A 107 10.89 -11.66 16.15
N LEU A 108 9.56 -11.76 16.26
CA LEU A 108 8.62 -11.41 15.17
C LEU A 108 8.69 -9.93 14.81
N ARG A 109 9.05 -9.06 15.76
CA ARG A 109 9.24 -7.65 15.51
C ARG A 109 10.51 -7.14 16.17
N ARG A 110 11.31 -6.40 15.42
CA ARG A 110 12.57 -5.79 15.86
C ARG A 110 12.56 -4.32 15.51
N LEU A 111 13.00 -3.48 16.43
CA LEU A 111 13.04 -2.03 16.28
C LEU A 111 14.48 -1.55 16.15
N ARG A 112 14.70 -0.52 15.35
CA ARG A 112 15.86 0.35 15.46
C ARG A 112 15.67 1.30 16.64
N SER A 113 16.75 1.76 17.25
CA SER A 113 16.63 2.81 18.26
C SER A 113 16.07 4.10 17.66
N PRO A 114 15.27 4.88 18.39
CA PRO A 114 14.79 6.17 17.91
C PRO A 114 15.94 7.07 17.42
N ARG A 115 17.08 7.03 18.13
CA ARG A 115 18.26 7.79 17.78
C ARG A 115 18.81 7.43 16.40
N ALA A 116 19.01 6.13 16.10
CA ALA A 116 19.52 5.69 14.82
C ALA A 116 18.59 6.07 13.65
N VAL A 117 17.27 5.97 13.87
CA VAL A 117 16.27 6.39 12.87
C VAL A 117 16.34 7.88 12.60
N VAL A 118 16.35 8.70 13.65
CA VAL A 118 16.34 10.17 13.51
C VAL A 118 17.67 10.68 12.95
N ASP A 119 18.81 10.10 13.34
CA ASP A 119 20.11 10.49 12.79
C ASP A 119 20.19 10.24 11.28
N GLU A 120 19.66 9.10 10.78
CA GLU A 120 19.57 8.82 9.34
C GLU A 120 18.64 9.84 8.63
N MET A 121 17.50 10.19 9.21
CA MET A 121 16.58 11.19 8.65
C MET A 121 17.27 12.57 8.58
N ILE A 122 17.98 12.99 9.63
CA ILE A 122 18.69 14.26 9.70
C ILE A 122 19.81 14.30 8.66
N ASP A 123 20.58 13.22 8.53
CA ASP A 123 21.65 13.11 7.53
C ASP A 123 21.11 13.29 6.10
N LEU A 124 20.06 12.55 5.76
CA LEU A 124 19.40 12.66 4.45
C LEU A 124 18.80 14.04 4.21
N HIS A 125 18.20 14.64 5.23
CA HIS A 125 17.63 15.98 5.11
C HIS A 125 18.72 17.05 4.88
N ARG A 126 19.75 17.09 5.75
CA ARG A 126 20.78 18.12 5.72
C ARG A 126 21.76 17.97 4.56
N ASN A 127 22.18 16.74 4.26
CA ASN A 127 23.23 16.48 3.28
C ASN A 127 22.71 16.17 1.88
N ARG A 128 21.42 15.79 1.74
CA ARG A 128 20.82 15.45 0.45
C ARG A 128 19.50 16.19 0.16
N GLY A 129 19.09 17.10 1.02
CA GLY A 129 17.89 17.94 0.82
C GLY A 129 16.57 17.17 0.82
N VAL A 130 16.49 15.97 1.42
CA VAL A 130 15.28 15.15 1.47
C VAL A 130 14.33 15.66 2.55
N PRO A 131 13.15 16.17 2.21
CA PRO A 131 12.17 16.64 3.19
C PRO A 131 11.08 15.61 3.54
N ILE A 132 10.89 14.55 2.73
CA ILE A 132 9.80 13.58 2.91
C ILE A 132 10.36 12.20 3.13
N PHE A 133 9.87 11.53 4.19
CA PHE A 133 10.30 10.19 4.57
C PHE A 133 9.11 9.23 4.55
N LEU A 134 9.26 8.10 3.85
CA LEU A 134 8.27 7.04 3.79
C LEU A 134 8.77 5.88 4.65
N PHE A 135 8.19 5.72 5.84
CA PHE A 135 8.44 4.52 6.63
C PHE A 135 7.83 3.30 5.93
N GLN A 136 8.69 2.32 5.63
CA GLN A 136 8.34 1.07 4.98
C GLN A 136 8.20 -0.09 5.99
N ASP A 137 7.90 0.25 7.23
CA ASP A 137 7.65 -0.70 8.30
C ASP A 137 6.42 -1.55 8.00
N ASP A 138 6.47 -2.83 8.33
CA ASP A 138 5.34 -3.76 8.16
C ASP A 138 4.11 -3.32 8.99
N ASP A 139 4.37 -2.75 10.17
CA ASP A 139 3.39 -2.08 11.01
C ASP A 139 4.12 -1.18 12.02
N PHE A 140 4.03 0.13 11.83
CA PHE A 140 4.81 1.12 12.57
C PHE A 140 4.43 1.21 14.05
N LEU A 141 3.16 1.00 14.39
CA LEU A 141 2.63 1.14 15.75
C LEU A 141 2.39 -0.20 16.48
N ALA A 142 2.62 -1.34 15.81
CA ALA A 142 2.42 -2.65 16.44
C ALA A 142 3.31 -2.84 17.69
N GLY A 143 2.75 -3.39 18.76
CA GLY A 143 3.46 -3.61 20.04
C GLY A 143 2.95 -2.75 21.19
N GLY A 144 1.81 -2.09 21.01
CA GLY A 144 1.08 -1.43 22.08
C GLY A 144 1.82 -0.20 22.66
N GLN A 145 1.91 -0.07 23.96
CA GLN A 145 2.51 1.12 24.60
C GLN A 145 4.00 1.29 24.29
N MET A 146 4.73 0.20 24.15
CA MET A 146 6.17 0.25 23.81
C MET A 146 6.37 0.89 22.43
N ALA A 147 5.59 0.49 21.44
CA ALA A 147 5.68 1.06 20.09
C ALA A 147 5.24 2.53 20.06
N ARG A 148 4.19 2.90 20.80
CA ARG A 148 3.76 4.30 20.93
C ARG A 148 4.85 5.17 21.57
N ASN A 149 5.49 4.68 22.63
CA ASN A 149 6.60 5.40 23.25
C ASN A 149 7.78 5.59 22.30
N TRP A 150 8.09 4.54 21.53
CA TRP A 150 9.14 4.56 20.49
C TRP A 150 8.81 5.58 19.38
N ALA A 151 7.60 5.57 18.87
CA ALA A 151 7.14 6.53 17.85
C ALA A 151 7.13 7.98 18.37
N GLY A 152 6.70 8.16 19.62
CA GLY A 152 6.73 9.46 20.30
C GLY A 152 8.15 10.00 20.50
N GLN A 153 9.12 9.12 20.83
CA GLN A 153 10.54 9.51 20.94
C GLN A 153 11.11 9.97 19.60
N ILE A 154 10.83 9.25 18.48
CA ILE A 154 11.24 9.68 17.14
C ILE A 154 10.72 11.10 16.87
N SER A 155 9.44 11.33 17.08
CA SER A 155 8.80 12.63 16.81
C SER A 155 9.33 13.74 17.72
N GLY A 156 9.55 13.45 19.02
CA GLY A 156 10.15 14.37 19.97
C GLY A 156 11.57 14.77 19.55
N MET A 157 12.40 13.82 19.15
CA MET A 157 13.78 14.09 18.70
C MET A 157 13.84 14.92 17.43
N ILE A 158 12.90 14.73 16.48
CA ILE A 158 12.78 15.57 15.28
C ILE A 158 12.44 17.01 15.66
N ALA A 159 11.50 17.19 16.60
CA ALA A 159 11.09 18.50 17.09
C ALA A 159 12.24 19.20 17.87
N GLU A 160 12.95 18.47 18.75
CA GLU A 160 14.12 18.96 19.48
C GLU A 160 15.27 19.37 18.56
N ALA A 161 15.44 18.70 17.40
CA ALA A 161 16.41 19.06 16.38
C ALA A 161 16.02 20.33 15.59
N GLY A 162 14.85 20.94 15.87
CA GLY A 162 14.33 22.12 15.17
C GLY A 162 13.84 21.85 13.75
N LEU A 163 13.55 20.59 13.41
CA LEU A 163 13.19 20.16 12.06
C LEU A 163 11.68 19.95 11.86
N ALA A 164 10.88 20.23 12.90
CA ALA A 164 9.43 20.26 12.77
C ALA A 164 8.99 21.29 11.71
N GLY A 165 8.19 20.86 10.73
CA GLY A 165 7.79 21.68 9.57
C GLY A 165 8.83 21.80 8.44
N GLU A 166 10.03 21.22 8.60
CA GLU A 166 11.03 21.07 7.53
C GLU A 166 11.09 19.65 6.99
N MET A 167 10.73 18.67 7.83
CA MET A 167 10.57 17.27 7.46
C MET A 167 9.11 16.82 7.62
N ALA A 168 8.69 15.94 6.74
CA ALA A 168 7.41 15.26 6.80
C ALA A 168 7.61 13.75 6.68
N PHE A 169 6.75 12.95 7.31
CA PHE A 169 6.83 11.50 7.16
C PHE A 169 5.45 10.84 7.07
N LYS A 170 5.46 9.66 6.43
CA LYS A 170 4.33 8.73 6.31
C LYS A 170 4.63 7.47 7.10
N ILE A 171 3.60 6.90 7.73
CA ILE A 171 3.65 5.57 8.38
C ILE A 171 2.60 4.64 7.79
N SER A 172 2.77 3.34 8.05
CA SER A 172 1.75 2.31 7.83
C SER A 172 1.43 1.61 9.15
N CYS A 173 0.15 1.44 9.48
CA CYS A 173 -0.28 0.78 10.72
C CYS A 173 -1.69 0.19 10.59
N ARG A 174 -2.11 -0.56 11.59
CA ARG A 174 -3.50 -1.00 11.72
C ARG A 174 -4.37 0.16 12.20
N SER A 175 -5.64 0.14 11.83
CA SER A 175 -6.59 1.19 12.22
C SER A 175 -6.89 1.25 13.73
N ASP A 176 -6.86 0.11 14.44
CA ASP A 176 -7.06 0.06 15.89
C ASP A 176 -5.90 0.65 16.72
N GLU A 177 -4.78 0.92 16.06
CA GLU A 177 -3.61 1.58 16.66
C GLU A 177 -3.67 3.10 16.54
N ILE A 178 -4.59 3.64 15.73
CA ILE A 178 -4.82 5.08 15.58
C ILE A 178 -5.52 5.61 16.83
N ARG A 179 -4.80 6.40 17.61
CA ARG A 179 -5.26 7.11 18.79
C ARG A 179 -4.91 8.58 18.67
N GLU A 180 -5.81 9.44 19.09
CA GLU A 180 -5.65 10.89 18.95
C GLU A 180 -4.36 11.40 19.61
N ASP A 181 -4.07 10.94 20.84
CA ASP A 181 -2.91 11.34 21.63
C ASP A 181 -1.57 11.07 20.92
N ILE A 182 -1.38 9.87 20.40
CA ILE A 182 -0.13 9.52 19.70
C ILE A 182 -0.03 10.15 18.31
N VAL A 183 -1.15 10.28 17.62
CA VAL A 183 -1.17 10.94 16.30
C VAL A 183 -0.80 12.41 16.44
N GLU A 184 -1.36 13.13 17.41
CA GLU A 184 -0.99 14.53 17.70
C GLU A 184 0.50 14.67 18.03
N GLN A 185 1.04 13.76 18.88
CA GLN A 185 2.47 13.74 19.19
C GLN A 185 3.33 13.52 17.95
N MET A 186 2.94 12.58 17.07
CA MET A 186 3.66 12.33 15.82
C MET A 186 3.54 13.50 14.84
N MET A 187 2.39 14.19 14.80
CA MET A 187 2.21 15.38 13.99
C MET A 187 3.15 16.52 14.38
N ALA A 188 3.46 16.65 15.68
CA ALA A 188 4.45 17.62 16.14
C ALA A 188 5.85 17.33 15.61
N GLY A 189 6.18 16.07 15.30
CA GLY A 189 7.43 15.64 14.65
C GLY A 189 7.38 15.62 13.12
N GLY A 190 6.22 15.91 12.50
CA GLY A 190 6.11 15.96 11.04
C GLY A 190 5.28 14.84 10.40
N LEU A 191 4.52 14.04 11.18
CA LEU A 191 3.58 13.09 10.56
C LEU A 191 2.59 13.84 9.68
N THR A 192 2.48 13.41 8.43
CA THR A 192 1.63 14.06 7.43
C THR A 192 0.64 13.10 6.77
N HIS A 193 0.94 11.81 6.77
CA HIS A 193 0.12 10.80 6.10
C HIS A 193 0.15 9.45 6.81
N VAL A 194 -0.97 8.76 6.83
CA VAL A 194 -1.10 7.41 7.39
C VAL A 194 -1.67 6.47 6.34
N TYR A 195 -1.03 5.31 6.14
CA TYR A 195 -1.62 4.20 5.41
C TYR A 195 -2.20 3.20 6.41
N MET A 196 -3.47 2.87 6.29
CA MET A 196 -4.16 1.94 7.19
C MET A 196 -4.45 0.60 6.55
N GLY A 197 -4.15 -0.49 7.24
CA GLY A 197 -4.67 -1.80 6.90
C GLY A 197 -6.15 -1.91 7.31
N VAL A 198 -7.08 -1.55 6.45
CA VAL A 198 -8.54 -1.66 6.67
C VAL A 198 -9.04 -3.03 6.22
N GLU A 199 -8.74 -3.39 5.02
CA GLU A 199 -8.98 -4.65 4.30
C GLU A 199 -10.44 -4.94 3.99
N SER A 200 -11.38 -4.80 4.94
CA SER A 200 -12.82 -5.06 4.75
C SER A 200 -13.68 -4.18 5.65
N GLY A 201 -14.87 -3.83 5.19
CA GLY A 201 -15.92 -3.21 5.97
C GLY A 201 -17.00 -4.21 6.41
N ASP A 202 -16.81 -5.50 6.12
CA ASP A 202 -17.69 -6.60 6.52
C ASP A 202 -17.11 -7.37 7.72
N GLU A 203 -17.91 -7.63 8.75
CA GLU A 203 -17.43 -8.26 9.98
C GLU A 203 -16.97 -9.71 9.73
N GLU A 204 -17.70 -10.47 8.91
CA GLU A 204 -17.31 -11.84 8.56
C GLU A 204 -16.04 -11.87 7.70
N GLY A 205 -15.90 -10.94 6.75
CA GLY A 205 -14.68 -10.76 5.98
C GLY A 205 -13.46 -10.48 6.88
N LEU A 206 -13.59 -9.61 7.87
CA LEU A 206 -12.53 -9.35 8.85
C LEU A 206 -12.17 -10.58 9.70
N LEU A 207 -13.17 -11.43 10.04
CA LEU A 207 -12.95 -12.70 10.72
C LEU A 207 -12.20 -13.70 9.82
N ASN A 208 -12.60 -13.86 8.58
CA ASN A 208 -11.92 -14.71 7.58
C ASN A 208 -10.44 -14.29 7.40
N MET A 209 -10.18 -13.00 7.47
CA MET A 209 -8.83 -12.42 7.40
C MET A 209 -8.05 -12.53 8.70
N SER A 210 -8.61 -13.08 9.78
CA SER A 210 -8.02 -13.09 11.13
C SER A 210 -7.60 -11.70 11.63
N LYS A 211 -8.31 -10.66 11.17
CA LYS A 211 -7.97 -9.27 11.49
C LYS A 211 -8.32 -8.91 12.94
N ARG A 212 -9.29 -9.61 13.55
CA ARG A 212 -9.76 -9.43 14.95
C ARG A 212 -10.18 -7.99 15.24
N LEU A 213 -10.79 -7.34 14.27
CA LEU A 213 -11.34 -5.99 14.36
C LEU A 213 -12.80 -6.01 13.91
N LYS A 214 -13.48 -4.93 14.28
CA LYS A 214 -14.81 -4.61 13.74
C LYS A 214 -14.74 -3.38 12.85
N PRO A 215 -15.67 -3.22 11.90
CA PRO A 215 -15.70 -2.06 11.00
C PRO A 215 -15.69 -0.70 11.72
N GLU A 216 -16.26 -0.63 12.93
CA GLU A 216 -16.27 0.59 13.76
C GLU A 216 -14.90 1.08 14.14
N ALA A 217 -13.91 0.18 14.29
CA ALA A 217 -12.52 0.57 14.57
C ALA A 217 -11.93 1.37 13.40
N HIS A 218 -12.22 0.95 12.17
CA HIS A 218 -11.81 1.65 10.96
C HIS A 218 -12.48 3.03 10.84
N LEU A 219 -13.80 3.08 11.05
CA LEU A 219 -14.55 4.34 11.04
C LEU A 219 -14.04 5.32 12.11
N ASN A 220 -13.72 4.81 13.30
CA ASN A 220 -13.14 5.62 14.37
C ASN A 220 -11.76 6.18 14.00
N ALA A 221 -10.88 5.34 13.45
CA ALA A 221 -9.57 5.78 12.98
C ALA A 221 -9.68 6.89 11.92
N GLY A 222 -10.53 6.69 10.92
CA GLY A 222 -10.79 7.70 9.89
C GLY A 222 -11.31 9.02 10.48
N ARG A 223 -12.22 8.96 11.47
CA ARG A 223 -12.73 10.15 12.15
C ARG A 223 -11.63 10.90 12.90
N ILE A 224 -10.72 10.20 13.59
CA ILE A 224 -9.57 10.81 14.28
C ILE A 224 -8.67 11.53 13.27
N LEU A 225 -8.27 10.84 12.19
CA LEU A 225 -7.38 11.43 11.19
C LEU A 225 -8.01 12.65 10.49
N LYS A 226 -9.30 12.57 10.12
CA LYS A 226 -10.07 13.70 9.54
C LYS A 226 -10.15 14.88 10.51
N LYS A 227 -10.46 14.64 11.80
CA LYS A 227 -10.50 15.66 12.84
C LYS A 227 -9.16 16.39 12.96
N LEU A 228 -8.06 15.67 12.86
CA LEU A 228 -6.70 16.21 12.97
C LEU A 228 -6.18 16.81 11.65
N GLY A 229 -6.94 16.72 10.55
CA GLY A 229 -6.56 17.24 9.25
C GLY A 229 -5.43 16.48 8.58
N LEU A 230 -5.26 15.19 8.89
CA LEU A 230 -4.29 14.30 8.27
C LEU A 230 -4.90 13.56 7.07
N SER A 231 -4.17 13.52 5.95
CA SER A 231 -4.51 12.63 4.85
C SER A 231 -4.23 11.17 5.22
N PHE A 232 -4.97 10.28 4.61
CA PHE A 232 -4.75 8.85 4.78
C PHE A 232 -5.12 8.07 3.52
N ASP A 233 -4.43 6.95 3.35
CA ASP A 233 -4.78 5.89 2.41
C ASP A 233 -5.06 4.60 3.17
N PHE A 234 -5.59 3.61 2.46
CA PHE A 234 -5.84 2.31 3.08
C PHE A 234 -5.84 1.18 2.04
N GLY A 235 -5.50 -0.04 2.50
CA GLY A 235 -5.72 -1.27 1.76
C GLY A 235 -7.17 -1.71 1.90
N PHE A 236 -7.79 -2.17 0.78
CA PHE A 236 -9.16 -2.65 0.80
C PHE A 236 -9.35 -3.80 -0.19
N MET A 237 -9.75 -4.94 0.34
CA MET A 237 -10.10 -6.14 -0.42
C MET A 237 -11.62 -6.28 -0.44
N LEU A 238 -12.25 -5.82 -1.55
CA LEU A 238 -13.69 -5.91 -1.72
C LEU A 238 -14.19 -7.36 -1.67
N LEU A 239 -13.32 -8.29 -2.06
CA LEU A 239 -13.58 -9.72 -2.15
C LEU A 239 -12.49 -10.52 -1.42
N ASP A 240 -12.91 -11.47 -0.59
CA ASP A 240 -12.12 -12.56 -0.05
C ASP A 240 -12.65 -13.91 -0.55
N PRO A 241 -11.95 -15.06 -0.35
CA PRO A 241 -12.38 -16.36 -0.87
C PRO A 241 -13.74 -16.88 -0.38
N TYR A 242 -14.30 -16.27 0.65
CA TYR A 242 -15.56 -16.64 1.28
C TYR A 242 -16.63 -15.56 1.15
N SER A 243 -16.37 -14.54 0.34
CA SER A 243 -17.32 -13.46 0.08
C SER A 243 -18.67 -13.98 -0.41
N THR A 244 -19.71 -13.26 -0.02
CA THR A 244 -21.09 -13.39 -0.48
C THR A 244 -21.54 -12.08 -1.10
N PHE A 245 -22.68 -12.06 -1.79
CA PHE A 245 -23.26 -10.81 -2.30
C PHE A 245 -23.58 -9.84 -1.16
N ASP A 246 -24.00 -10.33 -0.02
CA ASP A 246 -24.30 -9.51 1.16
C ASP A 246 -23.02 -8.90 1.75
N SER A 247 -21.92 -9.66 1.85
CA SER A 247 -20.63 -9.11 2.32
C SER A 247 -20.09 -8.05 1.38
N ILE A 248 -20.30 -8.19 0.05
CA ILE A 248 -19.92 -7.15 -0.93
C ILE A 248 -20.76 -5.89 -0.73
N ARG A 249 -22.08 -6.01 -0.50
CA ARG A 249 -22.95 -4.86 -0.19
C ARG A 249 -22.52 -4.16 1.09
N SER A 250 -22.18 -4.93 2.13
CA SER A 250 -21.62 -4.41 3.40
C SER A 250 -20.34 -3.61 3.15
N ASN A 251 -19.42 -4.16 2.34
CA ASN A 251 -18.18 -3.49 1.96
C ASN A 251 -18.42 -2.19 1.19
N ILE A 252 -19.37 -2.16 0.24
CA ILE A 252 -19.70 -0.96 -0.52
C ILE A 252 -20.34 0.10 0.40
N ALA A 253 -21.24 -0.30 1.31
CA ALA A 253 -21.86 0.59 2.27
C ALA A 253 -20.81 1.19 3.24
N PHE A 254 -19.86 0.36 3.68
CA PHE A 254 -18.73 0.82 4.48
C PHE A 254 -17.88 1.87 3.75
N LEU A 255 -17.52 1.66 2.48
CA LEU A 255 -16.77 2.63 1.69
C LEU A 255 -17.49 3.98 1.60
N ASP A 256 -18.79 3.98 1.38
CA ASP A 256 -19.58 5.23 1.39
C ASP A 256 -19.50 5.95 2.74
N ALA A 257 -19.63 5.22 3.84
CA ALA A 257 -19.57 5.80 5.18
C ALA A 257 -18.14 6.28 5.55
N PHE A 258 -17.11 5.57 5.07
CA PHE A 258 -15.73 5.82 5.44
C PHE A 258 -15.07 6.94 4.64
N ILE A 259 -15.29 6.97 3.33
CA ILE A 259 -14.63 7.88 2.39
C ILE A 259 -15.58 8.60 1.42
N GLY A 260 -16.90 8.52 1.61
CA GLY A 260 -17.89 9.21 0.77
C GLY A 260 -17.74 10.73 0.78
N ASP A 261 -17.03 11.28 1.77
CA ASP A 261 -16.66 12.71 1.89
C ASP A 261 -15.38 13.10 1.11
N GLY A 262 -14.71 12.12 0.46
CA GLY A 262 -13.56 12.34 -0.39
C GLY A 262 -12.21 12.53 0.32
N TRP A 263 -12.10 12.21 1.60
CA TRP A 263 -10.80 12.26 2.31
C TRP A 263 -9.78 11.25 1.84
N SER A 264 -10.23 10.20 1.20
CA SER A 264 -9.40 9.19 0.56
C SER A 264 -10.14 8.55 -0.62
N VAL A 265 -9.43 7.83 -1.46
CA VAL A 265 -9.99 7.05 -2.56
C VAL A 265 -9.61 5.58 -2.36
N ALA A 266 -10.54 4.64 -2.62
CA ALA A 266 -10.27 3.22 -2.52
C ALA A 266 -9.89 2.60 -3.86
N PRO A 267 -8.67 2.11 -4.03
CA PRO A 267 -8.34 1.10 -5.02
C PRO A 267 -8.74 -0.27 -4.44
N PHE A 268 -9.91 -0.76 -4.76
CA PHE A 268 -10.38 -2.05 -4.29
C PHE A 268 -9.92 -3.20 -5.17
N CYS A 269 -9.63 -4.34 -4.54
CA CYS A 269 -9.19 -5.57 -5.20
C CYS A 269 -9.87 -6.79 -4.57
N ARG A 270 -9.47 -7.99 -5.01
CA ARG A 270 -9.70 -9.21 -4.24
C ARG A 270 -8.46 -9.61 -3.45
N MET A 271 -8.65 -10.38 -2.38
CA MET A 271 -7.55 -11.00 -1.64
C MET A 271 -6.74 -11.92 -2.57
N LEU A 272 -5.41 -11.84 -2.51
CA LEU A 272 -4.52 -12.77 -3.21
C LEU A 272 -3.92 -13.77 -2.24
N PRO A 273 -3.95 -15.09 -2.55
CA PRO A 273 -3.42 -16.14 -1.69
C PRO A 273 -1.88 -16.27 -1.87
N TYR A 274 -1.12 -15.36 -1.26
CA TYR A 274 0.33 -15.37 -1.35
C TYR A 274 0.97 -16.62 -0.75
N ALA A 275 2.17 -16.94 -1.22
CA ALA A 275 2.94 -18.10 -0.74
C ALA A 275 3.20 -18.01 0.77
N GLY A 276 3.01 -19.15 1.48
CA GLY A 276 3.24 -19.25 2.92
C GLY A 276 2.12 -18.66 3.79
N THR A 277 1.00 -18.21 3.21
CA THR A 277 -0.12 -17.66 3.98
C THR A 277 -1.12 -18.76 4.37
N PRO A 278 -1.74 -18.66 5.58
CA PRO A 278 -2.79 -19.58 6.00
C PRO A 278 -3.96 -19.70 5.02
N ILE A 279 -4.37 -18.59 4.39
CA ILE A 279 -5.46 -18.60 3.42
C ILE A 279 -5.13 -19.42 2.17
N LYS A 280 -3.87 -19.40 1.73
CA LYS A 280 -3.43 -20.23 0.59
C LYS A 280 -3.51 -21.71 0.90
N GLU A 281 -3.05 -22.10 2.10
CA GLU A 281 -3.09 -23.50 2.54
C GLU A 281 -4.54 -23.99 2.64
N LYS A 282 -5.44 -23.15 3.16
CA LYS A 282 -6.88 -23.44 3.26
C LYS A 282 -7.51 -23.62 1.87
N LEU A 283 -7.25 -22.71 0.93
CA LEU A 283 -7.73 -22.81 -0.46
C LEU A 283 -7.20 -24.05 -1.17
N GLN A 284 -5.94 -24.41 -0.91
CA GLN A 284 -5.35 -25.63 -1.46
C GLN A 284 -6.03 -26.89 -0.90
N ALA A 285 -6.30 -26.93 0.40
CA ALA A 285 -7.02 -28.04 1.05
C ALA A 285 -8.45 -28.18 0.54
N GLU A 286 -9.10 -27.08 0.21
CA GLU A 286 -10.45 -27.02 -0.36
C GLU A 286 -10.50 -27.32 -1.87
N GLY A 287 -9.34 -27.47 -2.53
CA GLY A 287 -9.26 -27.70 -3.98
C GLY A 287 -9.65 -26.50 -4.85
N ARG A 288 -9.71 -25.29 -4.28
CA ARG A 288 -10.10 -24.05 -4.97
C ARG A 288 -8.93 -23.19 -5.42
N LEU A 289 -7.69 -23.51 -5.00
CA LEU A 289 -6.51 -22.77 -5.42
C LEU A 289 -6.19 -23.01 -6.89
N LEU A 290 -6.00 -21.94 -7.64
CA LEU A 290 -5.65 -21.94 -9.06
C LEU A 290 -4.34 -21.16 -9.30
N GLY A 291 -3.96 -21.07 -10.57
CA GLY A 291 -2.84 -20.26 -11.02
C GLY A 291 -1.47 -20.85 -10.70
N THR A 292 -0.48 -19.98 -10.62
CA THR A 292 0.92 -20.32 -10.36
C THR A 292 1.40 -19.71 -9.04
N PRO A 293 2.55 -20.10 -8.48
CA PRO A 293 3.11 -19.40 -7.33
C PRO A 293 3.40 -17.90 -7.54
N PHE A 294 3.56 -17.45 -8.80
CA PHE A 294 3.82 -16.06 -9.16
C PHE A 294 2.52 -15.29 -9.47
N GLU A 295 1.50 -16.01 -9.90
CA GLU A 295 0.18 -15.50 -10.24
C GLU A 295 -0.88 -16.38 -9.58
N PRO A 296 -1.01 -16.31 -8.23
CA PRO A 296 -1.97 -17.14 -7.51
C PRO A 296 -3.40 -16.67 -7.77
N ASP A 297 -4.30 -17.62 -7.90
CA ASP A 297 -5.71 -17.41 -8.16
C ASP A 297 -6.55 -18.42 -7.41
N TYR A 298 -7.87 -18.24 -7.35
CA TYR A 298 -8.82 -19.17 -6.72
C TYR A 298 -10.24 -19.00 -7.28
N LEU A 299 -11.08 -20.01 -7.07
CA LEU A 299 -12.52 -19.92 -7.33
C LEU A 299 -13.25 -19.52 -6.04
N PHE A 300 -14.31 -18.71 -6.20
CA PHE A 300 -15.24 -18.41 -5.11
C PHE A 300 -16.12 -19.63 -4.77
N LEU A 301 -16.82 -19.58 -3.65
CA LEU A 301 -17.81 -20.62 -3.28
C LEU A 301 -19.05 -20.53 -4.16
N ASP A 302 -19.48 -19.32 -4.49
CA ASP A 302 -20.55 -19.05 -5.46
C ASP A 302 -19.95 -18.71 -6.83
N PRO A 303 -20.17 -19.53 -7.87
CA PRO A 303 -19.63 -19.25 -9.20
C PRO A 303 -20.06 -17.91 -9.81
N LYS A 304 -21.19 -17.33 -9.37
CA LYS A 304 -21.58 -16.00 -9.82
C LYS A 304 -20.60 -14.92 -9.37
N LEU A 305 -19.88 -15.12 -8.27
CA LEU A 305 -18.83 -14.20 -7.82
C LEU A 305 -17.58 -14.26 -8.70
N ASP A 306 -17.31 -15.38 -9.37
CA ASP A 306 -16.27 -15.43 -10.39
C ASP A 306 -16.61 -14.54 -11.59
N HIS A 307 -17.90 -14.51 -12.01
CA HIS A 307 -18.41 -13.59 -13.02
C HIS A 307 -18.32 -12.13 -12.56
N PHE A 308 -18.72 -11.85 -11.32
CA PHE A 308 -18.61 -10.51 -10.74
C PHE A 308 -17.16 -10.04 -10.70
N TYR A 309 -16.24 -10.89 -10.26
CA TYR A 309 -14.82 -10.56 -10.23
C TYR A 309 -14.23 -10.29 -11.62
N ALA A 310 -14.53 -11.14 -12.59
CA ALA A 310 -14.07 -10.97 -13.98
C ALA A 310 -14.57 -9.64 -14.57
N TRP A 311 -15.84 -9.29 -14.34
CA TRP A 311 -16.41 -8.01 -14.75
C TRP A 311 -15.75 -6.83 -13.99
N MET A 312 -15.57 -6.94 -12.70
CA MET A 312 -14.97 -5.90 -11.85
C MET A 312 -13.54 -5.56 -12.30
N ILE A 313 -12.71 -6.57 -12.56
CA ILE A 313 -11.34 -6.35 -13.06
C ILE A 313 -11.36 -5.66 -14.42
N ARG A 314 -12.16 -6.11 -15.36
CA ARG A 314 -12.27 -5.49 -16.68
C ARG A 314 -12.71 -4.03 -16.60
N THR A 315 -13.60 -3.70 -15.67
CA THR A 315 -14.15 -2.35 -15.51
C THR A 315 -13.20 -1.40 -14.77
N PHE A 316 -12.57 -1.85 -13.68
CA PHE A 316 -11.88 -0.97 -12.73
C PHE A 316 -10.35 -1.13 -12.67
N HIS A 317 -9.75 -2.06 -13.44
CA HIS A 317 -8.30 -2.31 -13.39
C HIS A 317 -7.49 -1.03 -13.64
N GLU A 318 -7.81 -0.30 -14.70
CA GLU A 318 -7.13 0.93 -15.08
C GLU A 318 -7.24 1.99 -13.97
N ARG A 319 -8.46 2.26 -13.51
CA ARG A 319 -8.75 3.20 -12.42
C ARG A 319 -7.96 2.89 -11.15
N ASN A 320 -7.92 1.59 -10.77
CA ASN A 320 -7.41 1.17 -9.46
C ASN A 320 -5.89 0.94 -9.42
N PHE A 321 -5.28 0.46 -10.52
CA PHE A 321 -3.95 -0.16 -10.45
C PHE A 321 -2.93 0.41 -11.42
N THR A 322 -3.31 1.26 -12.38
CA THR A 322 -2.32 1.88 -13.26
C THR A 322 -1.77 3.17 -12.66
N ASN A 323 -0.57 3.55 -13.06
CA ASN A 323 0.07 4.79 -12.61
C ASN A 323 -0.69 6.04 -13.09
N GLN A 324 -1.41 5.93 -14.20
CA GLN A 324 -2.25 6.98 -14.77
C GLN A 324 -3.71 6.83 -14.31
N GLY A 325 -4.02 5.80 -13.55
CA GLY A 325 -5.36 5.54 -13.02
C GLY A 325 -5.81 6.61 -12.03
N LEU A 326 -7.11 6.90 -12.10
CA LEU A 326 -7.72 7.98 -11.33
C LEU A 326 -7.49 7.86 -9.81
N CYS A 327 -7.50 6.63 -9.27
CA CYS A 327 -7.18 6.40 -7.85
C CYS A 327 -5.76 6.85 -7.51
N HIS A 328 -4.80 6.56 -8.39
CA HIS A 328 -3.41 6.93 -8.16
C HIS A 328 -3.22 8.45 -8.18
N ILE A 329 -3.79 9.11 -9.17
CA ILE A 329 -3.72 10.57 -9.33
C ILE A 329 -4.37 11.26 -8.11
N LEU A 330 -5.59 10.86 -7.74
CA LEU A 330 -6.31 11.48 -6.60
C LEU A 330 -5.57 11.27 -5.28
N ARG A 331 -4.97 10.10 -5.04
CA ARG A 331 -4.14 9.86 -3.84
C ARG A 331 -2.95 10.81 -3.76
N GLY A 332 -2.27 11.03 -4.87
CA GLY A 332 -1.16 11.98 -4.94
C GLY A 332 -1.59 13.41 -4.66
N LEU A 333 -2.68 13.87 -5.28
CA LEU A 333 -3.22 15.21 -5.08
C LEU A 333 -3.74 15.42 -3.65
N LEU A 334 -4.38 14.42 -3.04
CA LEU A 334 -4.81 14.46 -1.64
C LEU A 334 -3.59 14.52 -0.70
N PHE A 335 -2.56 13.72 -0.95
CA PHE A 335 -1.32 13.81 -0.19
C PHE A 335 -0.72 15.21 -0.25
N GLU A 336 -0.60 15.77 -1.45
CA GLU A 336 -0.09 17.14 -1.64
C GLU A 336 -0.95 18.16 -0.91
N ALA A 337 -2.28 18.07 -1.03
CA ALA A 337 -3.22 19.02 -0.41
C ALA A 337 -3.12 19.06 1.13
N HIS A 338 -2.66 17.97 1.75
CA HIS A 338 -2.50 17.85 3.20
C HIS A 338 -1.04 17.85 3.67
N LEU A 339 -0.07 17.96 2.75
CA LEU A 339 1.34 17.95 3.10
C LEU A 339 1.70 19.08 4.06
N ARG A 340 2.27 18.72 5.21
CA ARG A 340 2.59 19.65 6.32
C ARG A 340 4.02 20.20 6.21
N LEU A 341 4.34 20.79 5.08
CA LEU A 341 5.60 21.48 4.82
C LEU A 341 5.30 22.94 4.40
N PRO A 342 5.11 23.85 5.36
CA PRO A 342 4.61 25.21 5.08
C PRO A 342 5.40 26.01 4.05
N LYS A 343 6.72 25.80 3.99
CA LYS A 343 7.60 26.47 3.02
C LYS A 343 7.48 25.92 1.59
N ARG A 344 6.88 24.75 1.42
CA ARG A 344 6.84 24.03 0.13
C ARG A 344 5.44 23.75 -0.38
N ASN A 345 4.42 23.89 0.48
CA ASN A 345 3.03 23.64 0.13
C ASN A 345 2.18 24.90 0.34
N ALA A 346 1.47 25.33 -0.69
CA ALA A 346 0.57 26.47 -0.65
C ALA A 346 -0.81 26.14 -1.26
N VAL A 347 -1.29 24.90 -1.08
CA VAL A 347 -2.66 24.55 -1.44
C VAL A 347 -3.62 25.30 -0.52
N THR A 348 -4.50 26.08 -1.12
CA THR A 348 -5.48 26.91 -0.39
C THR A 348 -6.59 26.03 0.21
N PRO A 349 -7.32 26.53 1.24
CA PRO A 349 -8.48 25.80 1.77
C PRO A 349 -9.55 25.50 0.70
N SER A 350 -9.76 26.39 -0.26
CA SER A 350 -10.70 26.18 -1.37
C SER A 350 -10.24 25.07 -2.31
N GLN A 351 -8.96 25.05 -2.67
CA GLN A 351 -8.39 23.98 -3.49
C GLN A 351 -8.45 22.63 -2.75
N ARG A 352 -8.18 22.61 -1.44
CA ARG A 352 -8.33 21.41 -0.63
C ARG A 352 -9.77 20.89 -0.62
N ALA A 353 -10.75 21.76 -0.42
CA ALA A 353 -12.16 21.38 -0.49
C ALA A 353 -12.53 20.85 -1.89
N HIS A 354 -11.97 21.43 -2.96
CA HIS A 354 -12.23 21.00 -4.33
C HIS A 354 -11.69 19.60 -4.60
N ILE A 355 -10.45 19.26 -4.19
CA ILE A 355 -9.93 17.90 -4.39
C ILE A 355 -10.72 16.87 -3.58
N HIS A 356 -11.19 17.19 -2.37
CA HIS A 356 -12.11 16.34 -1.62
C HIS A 356 -13.41 16.09 -2.38
N TYR A 357 -13.98 17.14 -2.97
CA TYR A 357 -15.18 17.01 -3.79
C TYR A 357 -14.97 16.07 -4.98
N LEU A 358 -13.90 16.25 -5.77
CA LEU A 358 -13.58 15.41 -6.92
C LEU A 358 -13.38 13.93 -6.50
N THR A 359 -12.70 13.73 -5.39
CA THR A 359 -12.50 12.38 -4.83
C THR A 359 -13.82 11.76 -4.36
N ALA A 360 -14.71 12.53 -3.72
CA ALA A 360 -16.04 12.07 -3.33
C ALA A 360 -16.90 11.68 -4.54
N VAL A 361 -16.79 12.43 -5.65
CA VAL A 361 -17.47 12.08 -6.91
C VAL A 361 -16.93 10.75 -7.44
N CYS A 362 -15.60 10.57 -7.49
CA CYS A 362 -14.94 9.32 -7.91
C CYS A 362 -15.44 8.11 -7.10
N ASN A 363 -15.49 8.24 -5.77
CA ASN A 363 -15.95 7.16 -4.89
C ASN A 363 -17.42 6.81 -5.13
N ARG A 364 -18.30 7.80 -5.26
CA ARG A 364 -19.74 7.60 -5.49
C ARG A 364 -20.04 6.91 -6.80
N ILE A 365 -19.35 7.29 -7.89
CA ILE A 365 -19.51 6.64 -9.20
C ILE A 365 -19.20 5.15 -9.07
N ALA A 366 -18.03 4.80 -8.55
CA ALA A 366 -17.61 3.43 -8.38
C ALA A 366 -18.57 2.62 -7.47
N CYS A 367 -18.98 3.17 -6.33
CA CYS A 367 -19.92 2.49 -5.43
C CYS A 367 -21.30 2.25 -6.08
N TYR A 368 -21.78 3.22 -6.87
CA TYR A 368 -23.04 3.06 -7.63
C TYR A 368 -22.92 1.91 -8.65
N THR A 369 -21.87 1.93 -9.46
CA THR A 369 -21.64 0.93 -10.51
C THR A 369 -21.46 -0.48 -9.92
N LEU A 370 -20.72 -0.60 -8.80
CA LEU A 370 -20.56 -1.87 -8.08
C LEU A 370 -21.88 -2.40 -7.55
N ARG A 371 -22.73 -1.58 -6.92
CA ARG A 371 -24.06 -2.00 -6.41
C ARG A 371 -24.94 -2.51 -7.54
N ALA A 372 -25.02 -1.76 -8.64
CA ALA A 372 -25.84 -2.16 -9.77
C ALA A 372 -25.39 -3.50 -10.36
N ALA A 373 -24.10 -3.77 -10.43
CA ALA A 373 -23.57 -5.04 -10.90
C ALA A 373 -23.84 -6.19 -9.92
N VAL A 374 -23.66 -5.97 -8.62
CA VAL A 374 -23.98 -6.95 -7.56
C VAL A 374 -25.44 -7.39 -7.66
N ASP A 375 -26.36 -6.43 -7.70
CA ASP A 375 -27.80 -6.71 -7.74
C ASP A 375 -28.21 -7.43 -9.03
N HIS A 376 -27.66 -7.04 -10.16
CA HIS A 376 -27.93 -7.70 -11.44
C HIS A 376 -27.40 -9.15 -11.47
N ILE A 377 -26.14 -9.36 -11.09
CA ILE A 377 -25.50 -10.68 -11.16
C ILE A 377 -26.19 -11.65 -10.19
N GLU A 378 -26.50 -11.23 -8.98
CA GLU A 378 -27.21 -12.08 -8.02
C GLU A 378 -28.58 -12.51 -8.52
N ALA A 379 -29.36 -11.56 -9.06
CA ALA A 379 -30.72 -11.81 -9.55
C ALA A 379 -30.77 -12.64 -10.86
N THR A 380 -29.72 -12.61 -11.67
CA THR A 380 -29.70 -13.22 -13.00
C THR A 380 -29.30 -14.69 -12.93
N PRO A 381 -30.01 -15.61 -13.59
CA PRO A 381 -29.61 -17.01 -13.67
C PRO A 381 -28.23 -17.18 -14.35
N MET A 382 -27.43 -18.15 -13.88
CA MET A 382 -26.07 -18.39 -14.38
C MET A 382 -26.05 -18.59 -15.91
N SER A 383 -26.98 -19.38 -16.44
CA SER A 383 -27.08 -19.62 -17.88
C SER A 383 -27.39 -18.38 -18.73
N GLU A 384 -27.89 -17.33 -18.13
CA GLU A 384 -28.11 -16.04 -18.76
C GLU A 384 -26.86 -15.16 -18.67
N LEU A 385 -26.20 -15.13 -17.50
CA LEU A 385 -24.92 -14.44 -17.32
C LEU A 385 -23.85 -14.92 -18.32
N GLU A 386 -23.83 -16.23 -18.61
CA GLU A 386 -22.89 -16.84 -19.58
C GLU A 386 -23.19 -16.46 -21.04
N ARG A 387 -24.43 -16.09 -21.35
CA ARG A 387 -24.87 -15.81 -22.72
C ARG A 387 -25.03 -14.35 -23.06
N ASN A 388 -25.28 -13.50 -22.08
CA ASN A 388 -25.59 -12.10 -22.28
C ASN A 388 -24.85 -11.20 -21.28
N SER A 389 -23.94 -10.37 -21.79
CA SER A 389 -23.19 -9.38 -21.03
C SER A 389 -23.68 -7.93 -21.21
N ASP A 390 -24.73 -7.68 -22.02
CA ASP A 390 -25.15 -6.35 -22.46
C ASP A 390 -25.35 -5.37 -21.29
N TYR A 391 -25.99 -5.79 -20.18
CA TYR A 391 -26.18 -4.94 -19.01
C TYR A 391 -24.87 -4.58 -18.34
N LEU A 392 -23.97 -5.54 -18.13
CA LEU A 392 -22.67 -5.34 -17.50
C LEU A 392 -21.73 -4.53 -18.39
N ASP A 393 -21.81 -4.70 -19.71
CA ASP A 393 -21.05 -3.90 -20.67
C ASP A 393 -21.58 -2.45 -20.70
N GLY A 394 -22.88 -2.26 -20.57
CA GLY A 394 -23.50 -0.95 -20.36
C GLY A 394 -23.02 -0.25 -19.10
N LEU A 395 -22.94 -0.98 -17.97
CA LEU A 395 -22.37 -0.43 -16.71
C LEU A 395 -20.90 -0.06 -16.87
N THR A 396 -20.09 -0.91 -17.55
CA THR A 396 -18.69 -0.62 -17.84
C THR A 396 -18.53 0.64 -18.67
N ALA A 397 -19.33 0.78 -19.75
CA ALA A 397 -19.30 1.97 -20.60
C ALA A 397 -19.70 3.24 -19.83
N HIS A 398 -20.71 3.13 -18.97
CA HIS A 398 -21.12 4.24 -18.10
C HIS A 398 -20.00 4.67 -17.15
N GLU A 399 -19.37 3.70 -16.44
CA GLU A 399 -18.25 3.97 -15.54
C GLU A 399 -17.11 4.69 -16.27
N LYS A 400 -16.67 4.15 -17.41
CA LYS A 400 -15.60 4.75 -18.23
C LYS A 400 -15.93 6.16 -18.70
N GLN A 401 -17.18 6.42 -19.07
CA GLN A 401 -17.61 7.76 -19.47
C GLN A 401 -17.57 8.75 -18.29
N GLN A 402 -17.97 8.33 -17.09
CA GLN A 402 -17.89 9.18 -15.90
C GLN A 402 -16.45 9.43 -15.47
N GLU A 403 -15.60 8.38 -15.51
CA GLU A 403 -14.16 8.51 -15.25
C GLU A 403 -13.51 9.54 -16.19
N ALA A 404 -13.77 9.45 -17.49
CA ALA A 404 -13.21 10.38 -18.48
C ALA A 404 -13.60 11.85 -18.22
N ARG A 405 -14.85 12.11 -17.80
CA ARG A 405 -15.28 13.45 -17.40
C ARG A 405 -14.51 13.93 -16.16
N LEU A 406 -14.41 13.06 -15.15
CA LEU A 406 -13.75 13.41 -13.90
C LEU A 406 -12.24 13.64 -14.09
N VAL A 407 -11.58 12.90 -14.99
CA VAL A 407 -10.18 13.15 -15.39
C VAL A 407 -10.00 14.58 -15.90
N GLY A 408 -10.92 15.09 -16.72
CA GLY A 408 -10.87 16.49 -17.18
C GLY A 408 -10.94 17.50 -16.03
N GLU A 409 -11.83 17.29 -15.05
CA GLU A 409 -11.95 18.16 -13.88
C GLU A 409 -10.71 18.07 -12.95
N VAL A 410 -10.18 16.88 -12.77
CA VAL A 410 -8.94 16.63 -12.00
C VAL A 410 -7.74 17.29 -12.67
N PHE A 411 -7.67 17.27 -13.99
CA PHE A 411 -6.64 17.98 -14.74
C PHE A 411 -6.72 19.49 -14.54
N GLN A 412 -7.90 20.09 -14.64
CA GLN A 412 -8.10 21.53 -14.35
C GLN A 412 -7.70 21.89 -12.92
N TYR A 413 -8.04 21.02 -11.95
CA TYR A 413 -7.57 21.19 -10.58
C TYR A 413 -6.03 21.17 -10.50
N TYR A 414 -5.39 20.16 -11.11
CA TYR A 414 -3.94 20.04 -11.18
C TYR A 414 -3.28 21.31 -11.74
N GLU A 415 -3.74 21.82 -12.88
CA GLU A 415 -3.23 23.06 -13.46
C GLU A 415 -3.41 24.26 -12.52
N SER A 416 -4.54 24.35 -11.81
CA SER A 416 -4.80 25.45 -10.86
C SER A 416 -3.85 25.47 -9.67
N VAL A 417 -3.33 24.31 -9.26
CA VAL A 417 -2.39 24.17 -8.15
C VAL A 417 -0.94 24.33 -8.62
N HIS A 418 -0.61 23.88 -9.84
CA HIS A 418 0.76 23.79 -10.34
C HIS A 418 1.11 24.82 -11.41
N LYS A 419 0.25 25.81 -11.68
CA LYS A 419 0.45 26.82 -12.72
C LYS A 419 1.83 27.48 -12.71
N ASP A 420 2.44 27.58 -11.53
CA ASP A 420 3.77 28.18 -11.32
C ASP A 420 4.74 27.21 -10.57
N ARG A 421 4.50 25.90 -10.56
CA ARG A 421 5.25 24.95 -9.74
C ARG A 421 5.50 23.63 -10.46
N SER A 422 6.62 23.00 -10.11
CA SER A 422 6.82 21.58 -10.44
C SER A 422 5.90 20.70 -9.57
N PRO A 423 5.22 19.71 -10.16
CA PRO A 423 4.34 18.80 -9.42
C PRO A 423 5.12 18.00 -8.36
N ILE A 424 4.43 17.73 -7.23
CA ILE A 424 4.96 16.87 -6.18
C ILE A 424 4.62 15.42 -6.53
N PRO A 425 5.58 14.51 -6.61
CA PRO A 425 5.29 13.09 -6.78
C PRO A 425 4.47 12.57 -5.59
N GLY A 426 3.44 11.80 -5.86
CA GLY A 426 2.63 11.18 -4.81
C GLY A 426 3.41 10.21 -3.93
N PRO A 427 2.88 9.83 -2.74
CA PRO A 427 3.59 9.07 -1.70
C PRO A 427 3.81 7.59 -2.03
N VAL A 428 3.45 7.13 -3.20
CA VAL A 428 3.58 5.72 -3.59
C VAL A 428 4.81 5.54 -4.45
N GLY A 429 5.78 4.89 -3.88
CA GLY A 429 7.11 4.55 -4.36
C GLY A 429 7.40 4.67 -5.86
N GLY A 430 8.48 5.37 -6.18
CA GLY A 430 9.18 5.19 -7.44
C GLY A 430 8.51 5.80 -8.68
N PHE A 431 7.87 6.96 -8.58
CA PHE A 431 7.29 7.61 -9.75
C PHE A 431 8.25 8.61 -10.38
N GLU A 432 9.06 8.06 -11.28
CA GLU A 432 9.69 8.86 -12.32
C GLU A 432 8.64 9.30 -13.37
N LYS A 433 8.54 10.60 -13.60
CA LYS A 433 8.05 11.25 -14.83
C LYS A 433 6.58 11.13 -15.26
N SER A 434 5.61 10.77 -14.45
CA SER A 434 4.27 10.47 -14.98
C SER A 434 3.12 11.45 -14.68
N TRP A 435 3.40 12.63 -14.16
CA TRP A 435 2.38 13.66 -13.95
C TRP A 435 2.14 14.58 -15.16
N THR A 436 2.72 14.28 -16.30
CA THR A 436 2.32 14.89 -17.56
C THR A 436 1.16 14.07 -18.13
N PHE A 437 -0.02 14.63 -18.10
CA PHE A 437 -1.11 14.14 -18.95
C PHE A 437 -0.60 14.14 -20.39
N ASN A 438 -0.58 12.98 -21.03
CA ASN A 438 -0.22 12.88 -22.43
C ASN A 438 -1.24 13.61 -23.32
N GLU A 439 -0.83 14.03 -24.52
CA GLU A 439 -1.77 14.69 -25.46
C GLU A 439 -3.01 13.81 -25.73
N GLY A 440 -2.86 12.48 -25.73
CA GLY A 440 -3.98 11.54 -25.87
C GLY A 440 -5.00 11.58 -24.73
N ASP A 441 -4.58 11.91 -23.49
CA ASP A 441 -5.49 12.05 -22.33
C ASP A 441 -6.31 13.33 -22.45
N ARG A 442 -5.77 14.39 -23.10
CA ARG A 442 -6.47 15.65 -23.41
C ARG A 442 -7.55 15.43 -24.44
N GLU A 443 -7.26 14.66 -25.50
CA GLU A 443 -8.25 14.34 -26.55
C GLU A 443 -9.40 13.48 -26.00
N ALA A 444 -9.08 12.46 -25.18
CA ALA A 444 -10.07 11.59 -24.55
C ALA A 444 -10.99 12.36 -23.56
N ALA A 445 -10.45 13.39 -22.90
CA ALA A 445 -11.21 14.25 -21.99
C ALA A 445 -11.98 15.39 -22.69
N GLY A 446 -11.86 15.55 -24.01
CA GLY A 446 -12.50 16.62 -24.79
C GLY A 446 -11.96 18.02 -24.49
N ILE A 447 -10.72 18.12 -23.98
CA ILE A 447 -10.07 19.39 -23.67
C ILE A 447 -9.32 19.84 -24.92
N GLY A 448 -9.92 20.77 -25.67
CA GLY A 448 -9.27 21.39 -26.82
C GLY A 448 -7.99 22.11 -26.44
N ALA A 449 -6.98 22.08 -27.33
CA ALA A 449 -5.76 22.85 -27.18
C ALA A 449 -6.09 24.33 -27.07
N ALA A 450 -5.70 24.98 -25.97
CA ALA A 450 -5.74 26.41 -25.79
C ALA A 450 -4.46 27.05 -26.32
#